data_aa294e8b37cf619796ca0f43eb2729e7
#
_entry.id   aa294e8b37cf619796ca0f43eb2729e7
#
_cell.length_a   1.000
_cell.length_b   1.000
_cell.length_c   1.000
_cell.angle_alpha   90.00
_cell.angle_beta   90.00
_cell.angle_gamma   90.00
#
_symmetry.space_group_name_H-M   'P 1'
#
loop_
_entity.id
_entity.type
_entity.pdbx_description
1 polymer ?
#
loop_
_entity_poly.entity_id
_entity_poly.type
_entity_poly.pdbx_seq_one_letter_code
_entity_poly.pdbx_strand_id
1 'polypeptide(L)'
;MKKPLIVVNLKTYQQGEKAIKIAKEIERVDKDIILGVQASDIYEITKKTKLKVYAQHVDYFLPGRNTGYILPEAVKKDKAVGTFLNHSEHKLKYRVLRKTVKRCREVGLKVLIFAASVKEAKRVERLKPDFLVIEPPELVGGKKSVSKEKPELIRDIKNKIKMDFLVGAGINSKEDIDIAMMLGARGVAFSSIITQAKNPGKKLRELMS
;
A
#
# COMPACT_ATOMS: atom_id res chain seq x y z
N MET A 1 -8.99 21.00 -4.08
CA MET A 1 -9.10 19.53 -3.97
C MET A 1 -8.49 19.06 -2.65
N LYS A 2 -8.98 17.93 -2.06
CA LYS A 2 -8.33 17.35 -0.87
C LYS A 2 -6.95 16.82 -1.26
N LYS A 3 -5.93 16.98 -0.38
CA LYS A 3 -4.60 16.41 -0.55
C LYS A 3 -4.69 14.89 -0.81
N PRO A 4 -4.03 14.34 -1.86
CA PRO A 4 -4.07 12.92 -2.14
C PRO A 4 -3.44 12.10 -1.00
N LEU A 5 -4.02 10.95 -0.69
CA LEU A 5 -3.38 9.96 0.18
C LEU A 5 -2.29 9.25 -0.62
N ILE A 6 -1.08 9.24 -0.07
CA ILE A 6 0.08 8.62 -0.73
C ILE A 6 0.48 7.35 0.01
N VAL A 7 0.66 6.28 -0.74
CA VAL A 7 1.26 5.02 -0.30
C VAL A 7 2.57 4.80 -1.05
N VAL A 8 3.64 4.45 -0.36
CA VAL A 8 4.89 4.00 -0.97
C VAL A 8 5.17 2.57 -0.50
N ASN A 9 5.23 1.64 -1.45
CA ASN A 9 5.59 0.25 -1.16
C ASN A 9 7.06 0.02 -1.51
N LEU A 10 7.91 -0.24 -0.51
CA LEU A 10 9.34 -0.53 -0.75
C LEU A 10 9.54 -1.88 -1.43
N LYS A 11 8.54 -2.76 -1.43
CA LYS A 11 8.68 -4.15 -1.89
C LYS A 11 9.93 -4.78 -1.27
N THR A 12 10.72 -5.48 -2.07
CA THR A 12 12.02 -6.04 -1.65
C THR A 12 13.20 -5.35 -2.34
N TYR A 13 13.00 -4.13 -2.87
CA TYR A 13 14.07 -3.39 -3.52
C TYR A 13 15.16 -2.92 -2.55
N GLN A 14 14.78 -2.57 -1.31
CA GLN A 14 15.70 -2.05 -0.30
C GLN A 14 15.37 -2.65 1.07
N GLN A 15 16.41 -2.95 1.85
CA GLN A 15 16.34 -3.54 3.18
C GLN A 15 17.31 -2.82 4.14
N GLY A 16 17.07 -2.95 5.44
CA GLY A 16 17.95 -2.48 6.50
C GLY A 16 18.28 -0.98 6.38
N GLU A 17 19.55 -0.61 6.44
CA GLU A 17 19.99 0.79 6.41
C GLU A 17 19.53 1.55 5.16
N LYS A 18 19.43 0.88 4.00
CA LYS A 18 18.93 1.52 2.77
C LYS A 18 17.46 1.83 2.87
N ALA A 19 16.64 0.92 3.42
CA ALA A 19 15.22 1.16 3.67
C ALA A 19 15.01 2.31 4.65
N ILE A 20 15.81 2.37 5.73
CA ILE A 20 15.78 3.46 6.71
C ILE A 20 16.13 4.81 6.06
N LYS A 21 17.15 4.84 5.20
CA LYS A 21 17.54 6.06 4.48
C LYS A 21 16.38 6.59 3.62
N ILE A 22 15.77 5.71 2.83
CA ILE A 22 14.61 6.07 1.99
C ILE A 22 13.44 6.54 2.87
N ALA A 23 13.14 5.86 3.96
CA ALA A 23 12.07 6.26 4.89
C ALA A 23 12.28 7.69 5.42
N LYS A 24 13.50 8.03 5.83
CA LYS A 24 13.85 9.40 6.27
C LYS A 24 13.69 10.43 5.15
N GLU A 25 14.05 10.10 3.92
CA GLU A 25 13.85 11.01 2.77
C GLU A 25 12.37 11.22 2.48
N ILE A 26 11.54 10.18 2.55
CA ILE A 26 10.09 10.25 2.38
C ILE A 26 9.47 11.09 3.51
N GLU A 27 9.84 10.87 4.76
CA GLU A 27 9.34 11.63 5.92
C GLU A 27 9.58 13.14 5.78
N ARG A 28 10.75 13.55 5.27
CA ARG A 28 11.08 14.96 5.02
C ARG A 28 10.19 15.62 3.96
N VAL A 29 9.56 14.82 3.10
CA VAL A 29 8.58 15.31 2.12
C VAL A 29 7.20 15.40 2.74
N ASP A 30 6.73 14.31 3.36
CA ASP A 30 5.44 14.24 4.02
C ASP A 30 5.39 13.07 5.01
N LYS A 31 5.23 13.38 6.30
CA LYS A 31 5.10 12.40 7.39
C LYS A 31 3.80 11.60 7.35
N ASP A 32 2.80 12.05 6.59
CA ASP A 32 1.50 11.41 6.48
C ASP A 32 1.47 10.26 5.46
N ILE A 33 2.55 10.08 4.71
CA ILE A 33 2.70 8.97 3.76
C ILE A 33 2.64 7.63 4.49
N ILE A 34 1.90 6.69 3.90
CA ILE A 34 1.89 5.29 4.32
C ILE A 34 3.08 4.59 3.65
N LEU A 35 3.97 4.03 4.46
CA LEU A 35 5.15 3.30 3.98
C LEU A 35 5.00 1.80 4.21
N GLY A 36 4.94 1.01 3.14
CA GLY A 36 4.92 -0.46 3.19
C GLY A 36 6.34 -1.04 3.16
N VAL A 37 6.69 -1.81 4.18
CA VAL A 37 8.03 -2.39 4.35
C VAL A 37 7.96 -3.86 4.73
N GLN A 38 9.07 -4.59 4.55
CA GLN A 38 9.20 -5.96 5.04
C GLN A 38 9.12 -5.99 6.57
N ALA A 39 8.62 -7.09 7.13
CA ALA A 39 8.43 -7.22 8.58
C ALA A 39 9.73 -6.99 9.37
N SER A 40 10.87 -7.42 8.82
CA SER A 40 12.21 -7.24 9.41
C SER A 40 12.65 -5.78 9.58
N ASP A 41 12.10 -4.86 8.80
CA ASP A 41 12.52 -3.46 8.80
C ASP A 41 11.60 -2.55 9.64
N ILE A 42 10.44 -3.06 10.09
CA ILE A 42 9.40 -2.26 10.76
C ILE A 42 9.96 -1.59 12.02
N TYR A 43 10.54 -2.37 12.91
CA TYR A 43 11.03 -1.87 14.21
C TYR A 43 12.01 -0.70 14.06
N GLU A 44 13.03 -0.85 13.22
CA GLU A 44 14.04 0.18 13.02
C GLU A 44 13.48 1.43 12.34
N ILE A 45 12.60 1.27 11.35
CA ILE A 45 11.97 2.40 10.65
C ILE A 45 11.02 3.16 11.59
N THR A 46 10.18 2.48 12.36
CA THR A 46 9.26 3.12 13.31
C THR A 46 9.98 3.82 14.46
N LYS A 47 11.17 3.33 14.84
CA LYS A 47 12.03 3.97 15.83
C LYS A 47 12.71 5.22 15.30
N LYS A 48 13.04 5.27 14.01
CA LYS A 48 13.84 6.32 13.38
C LYS A 48 13.03 7.34 12.58
N THR A 49 11.71 7.11 12.38
CA THR A 49 10.80 8.00 11.64
C THR A 49 9.41 8.06 12.31
N LYS A 50 8.63 9.06 11.92
CA LYS A 50 7.22 9.23 12.33
C LYS A 50 6.23 8.83 11.23
N LEU A 51 6.69 8.12 10.20
CA LEU A 51 5.85 7.65 9.10
C LEU A 51 4.81 6.65 9.58
N LYS A 52 3.71 6.56 8.83
CA LYS A 52 2.70 5.51 9.02
C LYS A 52 3.19 4.20 8.41
N VAL A 53 3.96 3.41 9.15
CA VAL A 53 4.58 2.16 8.67
C VAL A 53 3.55 1.04 8.63
N TYR A 54 3.48 0.33 7.51
CA TYR A 54 2.65 -0.85 7.27
C TYR A 54 3.52 -2.05 6.92
N ALA A 55 3.21 -3.21 7.51
CA ALA A 55 3.78 -4.47 7.05
C ALA A 55 3.31 -4.78 5.63
N GLN A 56 4.15 -5.35 4.78
CA GLN A 56 3.75 -5.75 3.42
C GLN A 56 2.83 -6.97 3.42
N HIS A 57 2.83 -7.74 4.52
CA HIS A 57 1.97 -8.89 4.75
C HIS A 57 1.94 -9.25 6.24
N VAL A 58 0.86 -9.89 6.68
CA VAL A 58 0.78 -10.66 7.93
C VAL A 58 -0.10 -11.89 7.71
N ASP A 59 0.09 -12.89 8.56
CA ASP A 59 -0.68 -14.13 8.55
C ASP A 59 -1.81 -14.11 9.60
N TYR A 60 -2.77 -15.03 9.48
CA TYR A 60 -3.95 -15.07 10.36
C TYR A 60 -3.76 -15.88 11.64
N PHE A 61 -2.61 -16.44 11.87
CA PHE A 61 -2.36 -17.35 13.00
C PHE A 61 -2.37 -16.62 14.35
N LEU A 62 -2.70 -17.35 15.39
CA LEU A 62 -2.48 -16.96 16.77
C LEU A 62 -1.05 -17.30 17.19
N PRO A 63 -0.49 -16.63 18.22
CA PRO A 63 0.79 -17.04 18.79
C PRO A 63 0.81 -18.52 19.14
N GLY A 64 1.90 -19.22 18.76
CA GLY A 64 2.03 -20.67 19.00
C GLY A 64 2.99 -21.34 18.01
N ARG A 65 2.67 -22.54 17.58
CA ARG A 65 3.51 -23.38 16.70
C ARG A 65 3.39 -22.97 15.23
N ASN A 66 3.91 -21.80 14.89
CA ASN A 66 3.76 -21.16 13.57
C ASN A 66 5.11 -20.65 13.05
N THR A 67 6.12 -21.50 13.00
CA THR A 67 7.45 -21.12 12.49
C THR A 67 7.38 -20.61 11.04
N GLY A 68 7.98 -19.45 10.78
CA GLY A 68 8.05 -18.84 9.44
C GLY A 68 6.89 -17.91 9.08
N TYR A 69 5.81 -17.85 9.87
CA TYR A 69 4.69 -16.95 9.63
C TYR A 69 4.88 -15.59 10.34
N ILE A 70 4.30 -14.55 9.78
CA ILE A 70 4.35 -13.18 10.31
C ILE A 70 3.07 -12.91 11.09
N LEU A 71 3.17 -12.82 12.41
CA LEU A 71 2.01 -12.58 13.27
C LEU A 71 1.61 -11.09 13.29
N PRO A 72 0.29 -10.77 13.29
CA PRO A 72 -0.19 -9.40 13.47
C PRO A 72 0.31 -8.77 14.77
N GLU A 73 0.40 -9.54 15.86
CA GLU A 73 0.92 -9.11 17.16
C GLU A 73 2.38 -8.65 17.09
N ALA A 74 3.22 -9.37 16.33
CA ALA A 74 4.64 -9.04 16.21
C ALA A 74 4.82 -7.67 15.55
N VAL A 75 4.22 -7.48 14.37
CA VAL A 75 4.34 -6.19 13.66
C VAL A 75 3.65 -5.04 14.42
N LYS A 76 2.58 -5.31 15.17
CA LYS A 76 1.94 -4.33 16.06
C LYS A 76 2.85 -3.91 17.20
N LYS A 77 3.56 -4.86 17.81
CA LYS A 77 4.56 -4.60 18.86
C LYS A 77 5.69 -3.73 18.33
N ASP A 78 6.09 -3.92 17.09
CA ASP A 78 7.08 -3.10 16.38
C ASP A 78 6.51 -1.76 15.88
N LYS A 79 5.30 -1.40 16.36
CA LYS A 79 4.61 -0.12 16.09
C LYS A 79 4.13 0.07 14.64
N ALA A 80 3.96 -1.00 13.86
CA ALA A 80 3.23 -0.88 12.61
C ALA A 80 1.82 -0.34 12.85
N VAL A 81 1.38 0.58 12.01
CA VAL A 81 0.02 1.15 12.03
C VAL A 81 -0.96 0.19 11.37
N GLY A 82 -0.48 -0.59 10.38
CA GLY A 82 -1.32 -1.49 9.61
C GLY A 82 -0.53 -2.50 8.80
N THR A 83 -1.22 -3.16 7.89
CA THR A 83 -0.64 -4.12 6.95
C THR A 83 -1.25 -4.00 5.57
N PHE A 84 -0.48 -4.36 4.56
CA PHE A 84 -0.95 -4.66 3.21
C PHE A 84 -1.40 -6.11 3.15
N LEU A 85 -2.44 -6.39 2.37
CA LEU A 85 -2.91 -7.75 2.11
C LEU A 85 -3.31 -7.91 0.65
N ASN A 86 -3.15 -9.11 0.13
CA ASN A 86 -3.61 -9.50 -1.21
C ASN A 86 -2.97 -8.71 -2.36
N HIS A 87 -1.72 -8.23 -2.18
CA HIS A 87 -0.97 -7.62 -3.28
C HIS A 87 -0.84 -8.58 -4.48
N SER A 88 -0.68 -8.06 -5.70
CA SER A 88 -0.55 -8.88 -6.92
C SER A 88 0.60 -9.89 -6.83
N GLU A 89 1.69 -9.53 -6.15
CA GLU A 89 2.86 -10.39 -5.92
C GLU A 89 2.67 -11.41 -4.77
N HIS A 90 1.62 -11.28 -3.96
CA HIS A 90 1.30 -12.17 -2.83
C HIS A 90 -0.21 -12.32 -2.66
N LYS A 91 -0.84 -12.97 -3.61
CA LYS A 91 -2.30 -13.19 -3.61
C LYS A 91 -2.73 -14.18 -2.54
N LEU A 92 -3.83 -13.86 -1.88
CA LEU A 92 -4.44 -14.68 -0.85
C LEU A 92 -5.76 -15.31 -1.33
N LYS A 93 -5.97 -16.58 -0.99
CA LYS A 93 -7.32 -17.17 -1.10
C LYS A 93 -8.27 -16.36 -0.21
N TYR A 94 -9.47 -16.06 -0.70
CA TYR A 94 -10.43 -15.21 0.03
C TYR A 94 -10.73 -15.67 1.46
N ARG A 95 -10.78 -16.98 1.70
CA ARG A 95 -10.95 -17.55 3.05
C ARG A 95 -9.79 -17.16 3.98
N VAL A 96 -8.55 -17.18 3.48
CA VAL A 96 -7.36 -16.75 4.22
C VAL A 96 -7.43 -15.25 4.45
N LEU A 97 -7.66 -14.45 3.40
CA LEU A 97 -7.78 -12.99 3.49
C LEU A 97 -8.80 -12.57 4.56
N ARG A 98 -9.99 -13.21 4.58
CA ARG A 98 -11.03 -12.94 5.59
C ARG A 98 -10.54 -13.21 7.01
N LYS A 99 -9.84 -14.33 7.23
CA LYS A 99 -9.27 -14.68 8.55
C LYS A 99 -8.21 -13.65 8.94
N THR A 100 -7.31 -13.28 8.02
CA THR A 100 -6.24 -12.32 8.29
C THR A 100 -6.79 -10.94 8.62
N VAL A 101 -7.80 -10.44 7.88
CA VAL A 101 -8.48 -9.17 8.19
C VAL A 101 -9.08 -9.19 9.59
N LYS A 102 -9.75 -10.31 9.99
CA LYS A 102 -10.30 -10.46 11.34
C LYS A 102 -9.20 -10.35 12.39
N ARG A 103 -8.08 -11.06 12.21
CA ARG A 103 -6.93 -11.04 13.13
C ARG A 103 -6.31 -9.63 13.23
N CYS A 104 -6.13 -8.96 12.13
CA CYS A 104 -5.62 -7.57 12.13
C CYS A 104 -6.48 -6.66 13.00
N ARG A 105 -7.81 -6.76 12.90
CA ARG A 105 -8.73 -5.96 13.73
C ARG A 105 -8.62 -6.29 15.21
N GLU A 106 -8.54 -7.57 15.56
CA GLU A 106 -8.40 -8.02 16.95
C GLU A 106 -7.18 -7.41 17.64
N VAL A 107 -6.08 -7.18 16.89
CA VAL A 107 -4.87 -6.54 17.43
C VAL A 107 -4.79 -5.03 17.15
N GLY A 108 -5.81 -4.44 16.52
CA GLY A 108 -5.85 -3.01 16.23
C GLY A 108 -4.91 -2.55 15.11
N LEU A 109 -4.65 -3.41 14.12
CA LEU A 109 -3.96 -3.06 12.88
C LEU A 109 -4.96 -2.59 11.83
N LYS A 110 -4.64 -1.48 11.15
CA LYS A 110 -5.34 -1.07 9.93
C LYS A 110 -5.02 -2.01 8.77
N VAL A 111 -5.96 -2.14 7.86
CA VAL A 111 -5.84 -3.06 6.72
C VAL A 111 -5.99 -2.31 5.41
N LEU A 112 -4.98 -2.43 4.55
CA LEU A 112 -5.01 -1.98 3.17
C LEU A 112 -5.02 -3.22 2.26
N ILE A 113 -6.07 -3.37 1.44
CA ILE A 113 -6.22 -4.53 0.54
C ILE A 113 -6.03 -4.10 -0.91
N PHE A 114 -5.27 -4.90 -1.66
CA PHE A 114 -5.11 -4.72 -3.11
C PHE A 114 -6.14 -5.54 -3.88
N ALA A 115 -6.69 -4.95 -4.95
CA ALA A 115 -7.63 -5.59 -5.86
C ALA A 115 -7.27 -5.29 -7.32
N ALA A 116 -7.34 -6.29 -8.18
CA ALA A 116 -6.96 -6.20 -9.59
C ALA A 116 -8.13 -5.80 -10.52
N SER A 117 -9.37 -5.91 -10.04
CA SER A 117 -10.57 -5.70 -10.86
C SER A 117 -11.76 -5.24 -10.02
N VAL A 118 -12.80 -4.73 -10.70
CA VAL A 118 -14.08 -4.37 -10.07
C VAL A 118 -14.70 -5.55 -9.31
N LYS A 119 -14.64 -6.76 -9.88
CA LYS A 119 -15.17 -7.98 -9.24
C LYS A 119 -14.45 -8.28 -7.93
N GLU A 120 -13.11 -8.20 -7.93
CA GLU A 120 -12.30 -8.40 -6.73
C GLU A 120 -12.54 -7.28 -5.71
N ALA A 121 -12.56 -6.01 -6.16
CA ALA A 121 -12.84 -4.86 -5.31
C ALA A 121 -14.18 -5.00 -4.56
N LYS A 122 -15.28 -5.33 -5.25
CA LYS A 122 -16.58 -5.61 -4.63
C LYS A 122 -16.52 -6.75 -3.61
N ARG A 123 -15.71 -7.77 -3.87
CA ARG A 123 -15.58 -8.91 -2.96
C ARG A 123 -14.82 -8.53 -1.68
N VAL A 124 -13.72 -7.78 -1.82
CA VAL A 124 -12.90 -7.39 -0.67
C VAL A 124 -13.48 -6.22 0.12
N GLU A 125 -14.27 -5.33 -0.51
CA GLU A 125 -15.02 -4.28 0.17
C GLU A 125 -15.91 -4.83 1.29
N ARG A 126 -16.49 -6.03 1.11
CA ARG A 126 -17.29 -6.72 2.14
C ARG A 126 -16.51 -7.03 3.41
N LEU A 127 -15.19 -7.07 3.32
CA LEU A 127 -14.30 -7.23 4.47
C LEU A 127 -14.07 -5.90 5.21
N LYS A 128 -14.58 -4.78 4.69
CA LYS A 128 -14.47 -3.42 5.24
C LYS A 128 -13.02 -3.06 5.59
N PRO A 129 -12.05 -3.13 4.64
CA PRO A 129 -10.69 -2.67 4.91
C PRO A 129 -10.68 -1.16 5.18
N ASP A 130 -9.61 -0.66 5.80
CA ASP A 130 -9.42 0.79 5.99
C ASP A 130 -9.12 1.49 4.66
N PHE A 131 -8.41 0.80 3.77
CA PHE A 131 -8.07 1.30 2.43
C PHE A 131 -8.16 0.18 1.40
N LEU A 132 -8.54 0.57 0.18
CA LEU A 132 -8.53 -0.27 -1.01
C LEU A 132 -7.57 0.32 -2.03
N VAL A 133 -6.69 -0.50 -2.62
CA VAL A 133 -5.83 -0.10 -3.74
C VAL A 133 -6.22 -0.89 -4.97
N ILE A 134 -6.51 -0.19 -6.05
CA ILE A 134 -6.80 -0.79 -7.36
C ILE A 134 -5.50 -0.89 -8.14
N GLU A 135 -5.07 -2.11 -8.39
CA GLU A 135 -3.78 -2.40 -9.01
C GLU A 135 -3.89 -3.57 -9.99
N PRO A 136 -4.18 -3.28 -11.30
CA PRO A 136 -4.15 -4.30 -12.35
C PRO A 136 -2.74 -4.89 -12.49
N PRO A 137 -2.55 -6.22 -12.33
CA PRO A 137 -1.22 -6.85 -12.31
C PRO A 137 -0.39 -6.59 -13.56
N GLU A 138 -1.02 -6.51 -14.72
CA GLU A 138 -0.39 -6.30 -16.02
C GLU A 138 0.27 -4.92 -16.18
N LEU A 139 -0.07 -3.96 -15.31
CA LEU A 139 0.52 -2.62 -15.30
C LEU A 139 1.52 -2.42 -14.15
N VAL A 140 1.66 -3.39 -13.25
CA VAL A 140 2.58 -3.32 -12.10
C VAL A 140 4.03 -3.34 -12.59
N GLY A 141 4.83 -2.35 -12.16
CA GLY A 141 6.22 -2.21 -12.59
C GLY A 141 6.41 -1.70 -14.01
N GLY A 142 5.31 -1.45 -14.74
CA GLY A 142 5.33 -0.92 -16.10
C GLY A 142 5.52 0.59 -16.19
N LYS A 143 5.78 1.07 -17.42
CA LYS A 143 5.88 2.50 -17.74
C LYS A 143 4.50 3.15 -18.01
N LYS A 144 3.48 2.34 -18.21
CA LYS A 144 2.12 2.79 -18.54
C LYS A 144 1.28 2.84 -17.27
N SER A 145 0.66 3.99 -17.00
CA SER A 145 -0.15 4.17 -15.82
C SER A 145 -1.58 3.64 -16.01
N VAL A 146 -2.13 3.07 -14.94
CA VAL A 146 -3.53 2.63 -14.92
C VAL A 146 -4.48 3.81 -15.16
N SER A 147 -4.11 5.02 -14.76
CA SER A 147 -4.91 6.23 -14.97
C SER A 147 -5.12 6.56 -16.44
N LYS A 148 -4.12 6.29 -17.29
CA LYS A 148 -4.15 6.54 -18.74
C LYS A 148 -4.63 5.32 -19.53
N GLU A 149 -4.16 4.13 -19.16
CA GLU A 149 -4.44 2.90 -19.92
C GLU A 149 -5.82 2.30 -19.63
N LYS A 150 -6.33 2.50 -18.40
CA LYS A 150 -7.61 1.92 -17.95
C LYS A 150 -8.47 2.91 -17.16
N PRO A 151 -8.77 4.11 -17.70
CA PRO A 151 -9.59 5.12 -17.01
C PRO A 151 -10.99 4.58 -16.71
N GLU A 152 -11.55 3.69 -17.55
CA GLU A 152 -12.85 3.05 -17.35
C GLU A 152 -12.87 2.18 -16.09
N LEU A 153 -11.76 1.48 -15.79
CA LEU A 153 -11.64 0.68 -14.57
C LEU A 153 -11.82 1.58 -13.34
N ILE A 154 -11.17 2.75 -13.32
CA ILE A 154 -11.24 3.70 -12.20
C ILE A 154 -12.65 4.26 -12.06
N ARG A 155 -13.29 4.66 -13.18
CA ARG A 155 -14.71 5.11 -13.20
C ARG A 155 -15.66 4.02 -12.71
N ASP A 156 -15.46 2.80 -13.17
CA ASP A 156 -16.25 1.64 -12.75
C ASP A 156 -16.10 1.33 -11.26
N ILE A 157 -14.89 1.44 -10.72
CA ILE A 157 -14.64 1.34 -9.29
C ILE A 157 -15.39 2.44 -8.55
N LYS A 158 -15.24 3.70 -8.96
CA LYS A 158 -15.93 4.84 -8.34
C LYS A 158 -17.45 4.66 -8.29
N ASN A 159 -18.03 4.14 -9.36
CA ASN A 159 -19.47 3.93 -9.47
C ASN A 159 -19.99 2.72 -8.69
N LYS A 160 -19.16 1.70 -8.50
CA LYS A 160 -19.60 0.38 -7.99
C LYS A 160 -19.13 0.06 -6.57
N ILE A 161 -18.17 0.84 -6.03
CA ILE A 161 -17.58 0.69 -4.69
C ILE A 161 -17.97 1.89 -3.84
N LYS A 162 -18.39 1.64 -2.60
CA LYS A 162 -18.87 2.70 -1.69
C LYS A 162 -17.76 3.31 -0.84
N MET A 163 -16.62 2.64 -0.73
CA MET A 163 -15.50 3.12 0.06
C MET A 163 -14.50 3.93 -0.79
N ASP A 164 -13.70 4.75 -0.12
CA ASP A 164 -12.57 5.42 -0.74
C ASP A 164 -11.52 4.40 -1.21
N PHE A 165 -10.94 4.66 -2.38
CA PHE A 165 -9.91 3.81 -2.95
C PHE A 165 -8.73 4.60 -3.47
N LEU A 166 -7.58 3.95 -3.53
CA LEU A 166 -6.37 4.45 -4.16
C LEU A 166 -6.13 3.70 -5.47
N VAL A 167 -5.31 4.29 -6.31
CA VAL A 167 -4.89 3.69 -7.58
C VAL A 167 -3.39 3.40 -7.54
N GLY A 168 -3.02 2.17 -7.85
CA GLY A 168 -1.64 1.70 -8.02
C GLY A 168 -1.38 1.25 -9.46
N ALA A 169 -0.16 0.80 -9.73
CA ALA A 169 0.35 0.37 -11.02
C ALA A 169 0.67 1.50 -12.03
N GLY A 170 1.94 1.62 -12.34
CA GLY A 170 2.46 2.48 -13.39
C GLY A 170 2.29 3.98 -13.17
N ILE A 171 1.98 4.45 -11.97
CA ILE A 171 1.90 5.90 -11.66
C ILE A 171 3.32 6.48 -11.68
N ASN A 172 3.61 7.30 -12.68
CA ASN A 172 4.98 7.76 -12.97
C ASN A 172 5.11 9.30 -13.07
N SER A 173 4.00 10.02 -13.12
CA SER A 173 3.96 11.47 -13.30
C SER A 173 2.90 12.13 -12.43
N LYS A 174 3.04 13.45 -12.23
CA LYS A 174 1.99 14.28 -11.61
C LYS A 174 0.67 14.17 -12.37
N GLU A 175 0.72 14.18 -13.70
CA GLU A 175 -0.45 14.03 -14.56
C GLU A 175 -1.21 12.72 -14.28
N ASP A 176 -0.50 11.59 -14.05
CA ASP A 176 -1.14 10.34 -13.70
C ASP A 176 -1.91 10.43 -12.38
N ILE A 177 -1.36 11.17 -11.41
CA ILE A 177 -2.02 11.42 -10.11
C ILE A 177 -3.27 12.27 -10.32
N ASP A 178 -3.16 13.37 -11.08
CA ASP A 178 -4.27 14.26 -11.33
C ASP A 178 -5.43 13.56 -12.05
N ILE A 179 -5.12 12.75 -13.06
CA ILE A 179 -6.12 11.92 -13.76
C ILE A 179 -6.77 10.94 -12.77
N ALA A 180 -6.00 10.24 -11.95
CA ALA A 180 -6.56 9.31 -10.95
C ALA A 180 -7.52 10.03 -10.00
N MET A 181 -7.13 11.20 -9.49
CA MET A 181 -7.94 12.02 -8.58
C MET A 181 -9.21 12.54 -9.28
N MET A 182 -9.11 13.01 -10.53
CA MET A 182 -10.26 13.44 -11.34
C MET A 182 -11.25 12.30 -11.58
N LEU A 183 -10.77 11.08 -11.74
CA LEU A 183 -11.60 9.87 -11.91
C LEU A 183 -12.18 9.36 -10.58
N GLY A 184 -11.91 10.04 -9.46
CA GLY A 184 -12.54 9.78 -8.17
C GLY A 184 -11.72 8.94 -7.19
N ALA A 185 -10.44 8.69 -7.48
CA ALA A 185 -9.54 8.09 -6.49
C ALA A 185 -9.29 9.04 -5.31
N ARG A 186 -9.02 8.51 -4.12
CA ARG A 186 -8.64 9.28 -2.93
C ARG A 186 -7.13 9.55 -2.86
N GLY A 187 -6.35 8.84 -3.67
CA GLY A 187 -4.90 8.92 -3.69
C GLY A 187 -4.28 7.85 -4.56
N VAL A 188 -2.96 7.69 -4.44
CA VAL A 188 -2.18 6.79 -5.28
C VAL A 188 -1.17 5.96 -4.48
N ALA A 189 -0.73 4.84 -5.07
CA ALA A 189 0.32 3.99 -4.55
C ALA A 189 1.52 3.96 -5.50
N PHE A 190 2.71 4.22 -4.97
CA PHE A 190 4.00 4.16 -5.67
C PHE A 190 4.83 2.96 -5.23
N SER A 191 5.76 2.55 -6.09
CA SER A 191 6.84 1.63 -5.72
C SER A 191 8.14 2.01 -6.44
N SER A 192 8.49 1.34 -7.53
CA SER A 192 9.79 1.46 -8.23
C SER A 192 10.20 2.89 -8.58
N ILE A 193 9.26 3.74 -8.98
CA ILE A 193 9.52 5.14 -9.33
C ILE A 193 10.16 5.94 -8.16
N ILE A 194 9.86 5.55 -6.93
CA ILE A 194 10.45 6.14 -5.72
C ILE A 194 11.61 5.31 -5.21
N THR A 195 11.42 3.99 -5.07
CA THR A 195 12.37 3.10 -4.39
C THR A 195 13.66 2.89 -5.17
N GLN A 196 13.63 3.05 -6.49
CA GLN A 196 14.78 2.92 -7.38
C GLN A 196 15.32 4.28 -7.87
N ALA A 197 14.73 5.39 -7.44
CA ALA A 197 15.22 6.72 -7.78
C ALA A 197 16.58 6.99 -7.13
N LYS A 198 17.48 7.68 -7.85
CA LYS A 198 18.76 8.14 -7.30
C LYS A 198 18.58 9.05 -6.07
N ASN A 199 17.49 9.82 -6.06
CA ASN A 199 17.09 10.67 -4.93
C ASN A 199 15.56 10.51 -4.70
N PRO A 200 15.15 9.55 -3.85
CA PRO A 200 13.75 9.26 -3.58
C PRO A 200 12.93 10.46 -3.09
N GLY A 201 13.49 11.26 -2.18
CA GLY A 201 12.81 12.43 -1.64
C GLY A 201 12.59 13.52 -2.69
N LYS A 202 13.58 13.77 -3.58
CA LYS A 202 13.40 14.71 -4.71
C LYS A 202 12.35 14.21 -5.67
N LYS A 203 12.41 12.93 -6.06
CA LYS A 203 11.43 12.34 -6.98
C LYS A 203 10.01 12.40 -6.43
N LEU A 204 9.85 12.15 -5.14
CA LEU A 204 8.54 12.22 -4.49
C LEU A 204 7.99 13.66 -4.49
N ARG A 205 8.83 14.67 -4.22
CA ARG A 205 8.40 16.10 -4.33
C ARG A 205 7.96 16.45 -5.73
N GLU A 206 8.71 16.04 -6.76
CA GLU A 206 8.35 16.26 -8.17
C GLU A 206 6.98 15.67 -8.54
N LEU A 207 6.64 14.50 -7.98
CA LEU A 207 5.34 13.88 -8.23
C LEU A 207 4.19 14.53 -7.47
N MET A 208 4.48 15.20 -6.34
CA MET A 208 3.45 15.80 -5.48
C MET A 208 3.28 17.32 -5.73
N SER A 209 4.21 17.97 -6.43
CA SER A 209 4.11 19.37 -6.83
C SER A 209 3.22 19.51 -8.06
#